data_603333dc2eccc420134cefed13364983
#
_entry.id   603333dc2eccc420134cefed13364983
#
_cell.length_a   1.000
_cell.length_b   1.000
_cell.length_c   1.000
_cell.angle_alpha   90.00
_cell.angle_beta   90.00
_cell.angle_gamma   90.00
#
_symmetry.space_group_name_H-M   'P 1'
#
loop_
_entity.id
_entity.type
_entity.pdbx_description
1 polymer ?
#
loop_
_entity_poly.entity_id
_entity_poly.type
_entity_poly.pdbx_seq_one_letter_code
_entity_poly.pdbx_strand_id
1 'polypeptide(L)'
;HVLGHMKALETAAGLVAGFGVRIWSIWQDLAQLKSIYGDRWETFLGNTSVFQSFGLNDLSSLKYVSERLGTSSTLQISHGEQSVGQAARGFSGESKTIQASPLLTPEEVAEFFSRQSGNQLLIYPGTDPIFLERLPYYDPFFDNVRVSR
;
A
#
# COMPACT_ATOMS: atom_id res chain seq x y z
N HIS A 1 6.76 -17.14 -12.46
CA HIS A 1 6.49 -17.54 -13.86
C HIS A 1 6.12 -19.02 -14.07
N VAL A 2 6.11 -19.80 -13.00
CA VAL A 2 5.98 -21.26 -13.14
C VAL A 2 4.59 -21.70 -13.59
N LEU A 3 3.53 -20.95 -13.27
CA LEU A 3 2.15 -21.37 -13.56
C LEU A 3 1.47 -20.62 -14.73
N GLY A 4 2.06 -19.55 -15.25
CA GLY A 4 1.49 -18.77 -16.35
C GLY A 4 0.07 -18.26 -16.06
N HIS A 5 -0.71 -18.02 -17.11
CA HIS A 5 -2.13 -17.61 -17.01
C HIS A 5 -3.01 -18.81 -16.59
N MET A 6 -3.56 -18.73 -15.39
CA MET A 6 -4.47 -19.75 -14.86
C MET A 6 -5.92 -19.26 -14.96
N LYS A 7 -6.59 -19.57 -16.07
CA LYS A 7 -8.00 -19.23 -16.30
C LYS A 7 -8.92 -19.78 -15.19
N ALA A 8 -8.59 -20.94 -14.64
CA ALA A 8 -9.31 -21.52 -13.52
C ALA A 8 -9.26 -20.65 -12.26
N LEU A 9 -8.10 -20.07 -11.93
CA LEU A 9 -7.97 -19.14 -10.79
C LEU A 9 -8.71 -17.82 -11.03
N GLU A 10 -8.66 -17.31 -12.25
CA GLU A 10 -9.38 -16.09 -12.63
C GLU A 10 -10.89 -16.25 -12.45
N THR A 11 -11.44 -17.37 -12.92
CA THR A 11 -12.87 -17.68 -12.77
C THR A 11 -13.22 -18.03 -11.32
N ALA A 12 -12.33 -18.72 -10.63
CA ALA A 12 -12.55 -19.21 -9.27
C ALA A 12 -12.43 -18.10 -8.22
N ALA A 13 -11.62 -17.06 -8.43
CA ALA A 13 -11.35 -16.02 -7.43
C ALA A 13 -12.63 -15.38 -6.86
N GLY A 14 -13.70 -15.28 -7.66
CA GLY A 14 -15.00 -14.81 -7.20
C GLY A 14 -15.92 -15.89 -6.61
N LEU A 15 -15.68 -17.17 -6.90
CA LEU A 15 -16.59 -18.27 -6.55
C LEU A 15 -16.11 -19.12 -5.37
N VAL A 16 -14.80 -19.26 -5.21
CA VAL A 16 -14.19 -20.18 -4.23
C VAL A 16 -14.48 -19.82 -2.77
N ALA A 17 -14.72 -18.54 -2.50
CA ALA A 17 -15.07 -18.08 -1.16
C ALA A 17 -16.35 -18.77 -0.62
N GLY A 18 -17.34 -19.02 -1.50
CA GLY A 18 -18.57 -19.72 -1.15
C GLY A 18 -18.38 -21.20 -0.81
N PHE A 19 -17.26 -21.80 -1.23
CA PHE A 19 -16.91 -23.20 -0.96
C PHE A 19 -15.92 -23.36 0.21
N GLY A 20 -15.64 -22.31 0.96
CA GLY A 20 -14.68 -22.35 2.08
C GLY A 20 -13.21 -22.48 1.65
N VAL A 21 -12.91 -22.34 0.36
CA VAL A 21 -11.55 -22.40 -0.17
C VAL A 21 -10.89 -21.04 -0.02
N ARG A 22 -9.67 -21.01 0.49
CA ARG A 22 -8.84 -19.80 0.59
C ARG A 22 -7.70 -19.90 -0.41
N ILE A 23 -7.54 -18.86 -1.23
CA ILE A 23 -6.43 -18.75 -2.19
C ILE A 23 -5.44 -17.73 -1.63
N TRP A 24 -4.18 -18.13 -1.55
CA TRP A 24 -3.07 -17.24 -1.26
C TRP A 24 -2.17 -17.16 -2.49
N SER A 25 -2.30 -16.08 -3.24
CA SER A 25 -1.48 -15.81 -4.42
C SER A 25 -0.30 -14.91 -4.05
N ILE A 26 0.89 -15.28 -4.53
CA ILE A 26 2.13 -14.52 -4.28
C ILE A 26 2.66 -14.04 -5.63
N TRP A 27 2.93 -12.75 -5.71
CA TRP A 27 3.39 -12.07 -6.91
C TRP A 27 4.69 -11.32 -6.61
N GLN A 28 5.58 -11.25 -7.57
CA GLN A 28 6.81 -10.50 -7.43
C GLN A 28 6.52 -8.99 -7.43
N ASP A 29 5.64 -8.57 -8.33
CA ASP A 29 5.19 -7.19 -8.50
C ASP A 29 3.83 -7.15 -9.24
N LEU A 30 3.20 -5.97 -9.28
CA LEU A 30 1.93 -5.79 -10.00
C LEU A 30 2.12 -5.76 -11.52
N ALA A 31 3.30 -5.44 -12.03
CA ALA A 31 3.57 -5.49 -13.45
C ALA A 31 3.49 -6.93 -13.97
N GLN A 32 3.97 -7.92 -13.18
CA GLN A 32 3.79 -9.33 -13.48
C GLN A 32 2.32 -9.72 -13.52
N LEU A 33 1.53 -9.29 -12.54
CA LEU A 33 0.09 -9.57 -12.49
C LEU A 33 -0.62 -8.98 -13.72
N LYS A 34 -0.33 -7.72 -14.06
CA LYS A 34 -0.86 -7.03 -15.23
C LYS A 34 -0.48 -7.73 -16.54
N SER A 35 0.76 -8.18 -16.67
CA SER A 35 1.23 -8.86 -17.88
C SER A 35 0.54 -10.21 -18.13
N ILE A 36 0.13 -10.90 -17.06
CA ILE A 36 -0.51 -12.21 -17.13
C ILE A 36 -2.03 -12.09 -17.34
N TYR A 37 -2.69 -11.16 -16.66
CA TYR A 37 -4.16 -11.07 -16.64
C TYR A 37 -4.74 -9.86 -17.39
N GLY A 38 -3.88 -9.02 -17.99
CA GLY A 38 -4.32 -7.83 -18.75
C GLY A 38 -5.22 -6.95 -17.89
N ASP A 39 -6.34 -6.47 -18.44
CA ASP A 39 -7.27 -5.55 -17.78
C ASP A 39 -7.99 -6.17 -16.56
N ARG A 40 -7.90 -7.49 -16.38
CA ARG A 40 -8.55 -8.19 -15.25
C ARG A 40 -7.71 -8.26 -13.97
N TRP A 41 -6.50 -7.74 -14.00
CA TRP A 41 -5.61 -7.75 -12.82
C TRP A 41 -6.25 -7.07 -11.60
N GLU A 42 -7.05 -6.02 -11.80
CA GLU A 42 -7.75 -5.32 -10.73
C GLU A 42 -8.84 -6.18 -10.07
N THR A 43 -9.47 -7.06 -10.83
CA THR A 43 -10.46 -8.01 -10.29
C THR A 43 -9.84 -8.95 -9.26
N PHE A 44 -8.59 -9.37 -9.47
CA PHE A 44 -7.86 -10.17 -8.48
C PHE A 44 -7.67 -9.41 -7.18
N LEU A 45 -7.21 -8.17 -7.27
CA LEU A 45 -6.96 -7.35 -6.09
C LEU A 45 -8.27 -6.93 -5.40
N GLY A 46 -9.31 -6.63 -6.16
CA GLY A 46 -10.62 -6.26 -5.64
C GLY A 46 -11.31 -7.38 -4.86
N ASN A 47 -11.03 -8.64 -5.21
CA ASN A 47 -11.59 -9.82 -4.54
C ASN A 47 -10.69 -10.34 -3.39
N THR A 48 -9.56 -9.71 -3.11
CA THR A 48 -8.70 -10.13 -1.99
C THR A 48 -9.25 -9.64 -0.66
N SER A 49 -9.35 -10.54 0.32
CA SER A 49 -9.68 -10.18 1.70
C SER A 49 -8.51 -9.54 2.43
N VAL A 50 -7.29 -9.86 2.03
CA VAL A 50 -6.04 -9.33 2.62
C VAL A 50 -5.07 -9.04 1.50
N PHE A 51 -4.56 -7.84 1.47
CA PHE A 51 -3.43 -7.46 0.63
C PHE A 51 -2.20 -7.25 1.51
N GLN A 52 -1.16 -8.04 1.26
CA GLN A 52 0.12 -7.93 1.95
C GLN A 52 1.20 -7.51 0.97
N SER A 53 2.02 -6.56 1.36
CA SER A 53 3.04 -5.97 0.50
C SER A 53 4.33 -5.67 1.27
N PHE A 54 5.48 -5.96 0.65
CA PHE A 54 6.82 -5.66 1.15
C PHE A 54 7.87 -5.75 0.02
N GLY A 55 8.99 -5.06 0.19
CA GLY A 55 10.11 -5.12 -0.76
C GLY A 55 9.77 -4.58 -2.15
N LEU A 56 8.86 -3.63 -2.23
CA LEU A 56 8.39 -3.03 -3.47
C LEU A 56 9.50 -2.19 -4.13
N ASN A 57 9.60 -2.30 -5.46
CA ASN A 57 10.60 -1.56 -6.24
C ASN A 57 10.07 -1.05 -7.58
N ASP A 58 8.97 -1.62 -8.09
CA ASP A 58 8.39 -1.21 -9.35
C ASP A 58 7.39 -0.07 -9.17
N LEU A 59 7.40 0.89 -10.10
CA LEU A 59 6.56 2.09 -10.02
C LEU A 59 5.06 1.79 -9.97
N SER A 60 4.62 0.72 -10.64
CA SER A 60 3.20 0.33 -10.64
C SER A 60 2.72 -0.09 -9.25
N SER A 61 3.51 -0.92 -8.55
CA SER A 61 3.20 -1.36 -7.18
C SER A 61 3.31 -0.21 -6.19
N LEU A 62 4.32 0.65 -6.32
CA LEU A 62 4.51 1.82 -5.44
C LEU A 62 3.32 2.79 -5.54
N LYS A 63 2.90 3.13 -6.76
CA LYS A 63 1.72 3.99 -6.98
C LYS A 63 0.44 3.35 -6.44
N TYR A 64 0.23 2.07 -6.73
CA TYR A 64 -0.95 1.35 -6.25
C TYR A 64 -1.04 1.36 -4.72
N VAL A 65 0.07 1.10 -4.03
CA VAL A 65 0.11 1.11 -2.56
C VAL A 65 -0.12 2.52 -2.02
N SER A 66 0.52 3.55 -2.59
CA SER A 66 0.30 4.95 -2.21
C SER A 66 -1.18 5.35 -2.34
N GLU A 67 -1.83 5.01 -3.45
CA GLU A 67 -3.26 5.27 -3.68
C GLU A 67 -4.15 4.49 -2.69
N ARG A 68 -3.81 3.25 -2.37
CA ARG A 68 -4.55 2.40 -1.41
C ARG A 68 -4.42 2.87 0.03
N LEU A 69 -3.33 3.53 0.39
CA LEU A 69 -3.14 4.17 1.69
C LEU A 69 -4.02 5.41 1.85
N GLY A 70 -4.46 5.99 0.74
CA GLY A 70 -5.34 7.15 0.73
C GLY A 70 -4.62 8.47 0.91
N THR A 71 -5.39 9.50 1.28
CA THR A 71 -4.91 10.87 1.42
C THR A 71 -5.12 11.39 2.82
N SER A 72 -4.22 12.25 3.27
CA SER A 72 -4.32 13.03 4.50
C SER A 72 -4.50 14.51 4.16
N SER A 73 -5.17 15.24 5.05
CA SER A 73 -5.30 16.69 4.93
C SER A 73 -4.15 17.38 5.67
N THR A 74 -3.30 18.07 4.94
CA THR A 74 -2.21 18.87 5.51
C THR A 74 -2.56 20.35 5.51
N LEU A 75 -2.30 21.00 6.64
CA LEU A 75 -2.46 22.45 6.77
C LEU A 75 -1.17 23.11 6.26
N GLN A 76 -1.28 23.75 5.12
CA GLN A 76 -0.17 24.55 4.57
C GLN A 76 -0.31 25.99 5.06
N ILE A 77 0.69 26.45 5.82
CA ILE A 77 0.77 27.85 6.27
C ILE A 77 1.81 28.53 5.39
N SER A 78 1.38 29.45 4.54
CA SER A 78 2.28 30.29 3.76
C SER A 78 2.37 31.67 4.37
N HIS A 79 3.59 32.13 4.63
CA HIS A 79 3.89 33.48 5.06
C HIS A 79 4.21 34.32 3.82
N GLY A 80 3.33 35.24 3.46
CA GLY A 80 3.60 36.22 2.42
C GLY A 80 4.51 37.34 2.94
N GLU A 81 5.48 37.79 2.13
CA GLU A 81 6.21 39.03 2.43
C GLU A 81 5.24 40.22 2.42
N GLN A 82 5.12 40.87 3.56
CA GLN A 82 4.29 42.08 3.68
C GLN A 82 5.08 43.32 3.34
N SER A 83 4.44 44.21 2.55
CA SER A 83 4.97 45.57 2.46
C SER A 83 4.74 46.29 3.81
N VAL A 84 5.69 47.17 4.16
CA VAL A 84 5.68 47.94 5.43
C VAL A 84 4.32 48.67 5.66
N GLY A 85 3.63 49.05 4.58
CA GLY A 85 2.32 49.70 4.64
C GLY A 85 1.14 48.77 4.98
N GLN A 86 1.26 47.48 4.71
CA GLN A 86 0.24 46.46 5.04
C GLN A 86 0.38 45.98 6.48
N ALA A 87 1.59 45.85 6.97
CA ALA A 87 1.88 45.49 8.37
C ALA A 87 1.32 46.57 9.34
N ALA A 88 1.43 47.85 8.97
CA ALA A 88 0.91 48.97 9.76
C ALA A 88 -0.63 49.00 9.85
N ARG A 89 -1.35 48.28 8.98
CA ARG A 89 -2.83 48.17 8.97
C ARG A 89 -3.35 46.90 9.66
N GLY A 90 -2.46 46.12 10.30
CA GLY A 90 -2.85 44.93 11.07
C GLY A 90 -3.23 43.71 10.20
N PHE A 91 -2.91 43.67 8.92
CA PHE A 91 -3.08 42.48 8.09
C PHE A 91 -1.97 41.48 8.41
N SER A 92 -2.32 40.29 8.84
CA SER A 92 -1.35 39.18 8.93
C SER A 92 -1.17 38.57 7.53
N GLY A 93 0.08 38.46 7.05
CA GLY A 93 0.41 37.79 5.76
C GLY A 93 0.34 36.27 5.81
N GLU A 94 -0.36 35.72 6.79
CA GLU A 94 -0.57 34.27 6.90
C GLU A 94 -1.76 33.82 6.06
N SER A 95 -1.51 32.95 5.09
CA SER A 95 -2.55 32.20 4.40
C SER A 95 -2.52 30.75 4.85
N LYS A 96 -3.67 30.26 5.33
CA LYS A 96 -3.85 28.87 5.75
C LYS A 96 -4.68 28.15 4.70
N THR A 97 -4.07 27.19 4.02
CA THR A 97 -4.75 26.38 3.01
C THR A 97 -4.71 24.91 3.44
N ILE A 98 -5.87 24.25 3.41
CA ILE A 98 -5.94 22.81 3.62
C ILE A 98 -5.74 22.16 2.26
N GLN A 99 -4.70 21.35 2.13
CA GLN A 99 -4.38 20.59 0.92
C GLN A 99 -4.42 19.10 1.22
N ALA A 100 -5.12 18.36 0.36
CA ALA A 100 -5.06 16.89 0.40
C ALA A 100 -3.73 16.43 -0.20
N SER A 101 -3.00 15.59 0.51
CA SER A 101 -1.77 14.95 0.03
C SER A 101 -1.86 13.44 0.27
N PRO A 102 -1.18 12.59 -0.53
CA PRO A 102 -1.08 11.18 -0.23
C PRO A 102 -0.60 10.96 1.21
N LEU A 103 -1.11 9.93 1.88
CA LEU A 103 -0.64 9.56 3.22
C LEU A 103 0.85 9.20 3.18
N LEU A 104 1.26 8.44 2.16
CA LEU A 104 2.65 8.23 1.76
C LEU A 104 2.75 8.40 0.24
N THR A 105 3.72 9.16 -0.23
CA THR A 105 4.05 9.24 -1.65
C THR A 105 4.64 7.92 -2.15
N PRO A 106 4.66 7.63 -3.46
CA PRO A 106 5.32 6.43 -3.98
C PRO A 106 6.79 6.31 -3.58
N GLU A 107 7.50 7.42 -3.43
CA GLU A 107 8.89 7.48 -2.99
C GLU A 107 9.02 7.07 -1.52
N GLU A 108 8.16 7.57 -0.66
CA GLU A 108 8.10 7.19 0.76
C GLU A 108 7.68 5.73 0.93
N VAL A 109 6.75 5.23 0.11
CA VAL A 109 6.39 3.80 0.07
C VAL A 109 7.61 2.94 -0.28
N ALA A 110 8.42 3.38 -1.27
CA ALA A 110 9.64 2.67 -1.67
C ALA A 110 10.67 2.60 -0.53
N GLU A 111 10.81 3.66 0.24
CA GLU A 111 11.71 3.71 1.39
C GLU A 111 11.18 2.89 2.57
N PHE A 112 9.94 3.15 2.98
CA PHE A 112 9.29 2.53 4.15
C PHE A 112 9.15 1.02 4.03
N PHE A 113 8.80 0.52 2.84
CA PHE A 113 8.59 -0.91 2.57
C PHE A 113 9.69 -1.51 1.70
N SER A 114 10.89 -0.92 1.73
CA SER A 114 12.06 -1.47 1.06
C SER A 114 12.39 -2.87 1.58
N ARG A 115 13.21 -3.62 0.83
CA ARG A 115 13.68 -4.92 1.30
C ARG A 115 14.52 -4.79 2.57
N GLN A 116 15.27 -3.70 2.70
CA GLN A 116 16.18 -3.43 3.82
C GLN A 116 15.45 -2.95 5.06
N SER A 117 14.33 -2.24 4.92
CA SER A 117 13.58 -1.70 6.07
C SER A 117 13.05 -2.78 7.02
N GLY A 118 12.84 -3.99 6.54
CA GLY A 118 12.20 -5.05 7.33
C GLY A 118 10.69 -4.88 7.48
N ASN A 119 10.11 -3.80 6.96
CA ASN A 119 8.69 -3.50 7.11
C ASN A 119 7.81 -4.22 6.09
N GLN A 120 6.57 -4.42 6.46
CA GLN A 120 5.49 -4.91 5.61
C GLN A 120 4.19 -4.17 5.89
N LEU A 121 3.35 -4.13 4.87
CA LEU A 121 2.03 -3.51 4.90
C LEU A 121 0.97 -4.58 4.74
N LEU A 122 -0.07 -4.53 5.60
CA LEU A 122 -1.31 -5.28 5.41
C LEU A 122 -2.47 -4.31 5.25
N ILE A 123 -3.29 -4.56 4.24
CA ILE A 123 -4.52 -3.81 4.00
C ILE A 123 -5.69 -4.79 4.03
N TYR A 124 -6.65 -4.50 4.91
CA TYR A 124 -7.96 -5.15 4.99
C TYR A 124 -9.02 -4.17 4.52
N PRO A 125 -10.01 -4.59 3.74
CA PRO A 125 -11.14 -3.75 3.39
C PRO A 125 -11.89 -3.30 4.66
N GLY A 126 -12.11 -1.99 4.77
CA GLY A 126 -12.87 -1.39 5.87
C GLY A 126 -12.10 -1.19 7.17
N THR A 127 -10.80 -1.37 7.19
CA THR A 127 -9.93 -1.07 8.33
C THR A 127 -8.77 -0.19 7.92
N ASP A 128 -8.15 0.46 8.90
CA ASP A 128 -6.91 1.20 8.67
C ASP A 128 -5.77 0.25 8.26
N PRO A 129 -4.85 0.71 7.41
CA PRO A 129 -3.67 -0.06 7.04
C PRO A 129 -2.81 -0.43 8.26
N ILE A 130 -2.29 -1.65 8.28
CA ILE A 130 -1.48 -2.17 9.38
C ILE A 130 -0.03 -2.24 8.94
N PHE A 131 0.85 -1.57 9.68
CA PHE A 131 2.30 -1.60 9.49
C PHE A 131 2.89 -2.62 10.45
N LEU A 132 3.66 -3.57 9.93
CA LEU A 132 4.28 -4.64 10.71
C LEU A 132 5.75 -4.79 10.33
N GLU A 133 6.53 -5.28 11.28
CA GLU A 133 7.88 -5.78 11.02
C GLU A 133 7.81 -7.22 10.47
N ARG A 134 8.64 -7.52 9.48
CA ARG A 134 8.77 -8.88 8.94
C ARG A 134 9.64 -9.73 9.86
N LEU A 135 9.15 -10.86 10.25
CA LEU A 135 9.95 -11.86 10.95
C LEU A 135 10.60 -12.80 9.92
N PRO A 136 11.93 -12.82 9.78
CA PRO A 136 12.60 -13.78 8.92
C PRO A 136 12.41 -15.21 9.46
N TYR A 137 12.36 -16.20 8.56
CA TYR A 137 12.11 -17.61 8.93
C TYR A 137 13.16 -18.20 9.89
N TYR A 138 14.34 -17.58 9.97
CA TYR A 138 15.45 -17.96 10.87
C TYR A 138 15.44 -17.13 12.17
N ASP A 139 14.39 -16.38 12.45
CA ASP A 139 14.25 -15.61 13.69
C ASP A 139 14.08 -16.59 14.88
N PRO A 140 14.77 -16.36 16.02
CA PRO A 140 14.63 -17.19 17.21
C PRO A 140 13.21 -17.30 17.75
N PHE A 141 12.33 -16.38 17.36
CA PHE A 141 10.90 -16.47 17.67
C PHE A 141 10.30 -17.81 17.24
N PHE A 142 10.71 -18.33 16.07
CA PHE A 142 10.19 -19.60 15.55
C PHE A 142 10.72 -20.84 16.25
N ASP A 143 11.86 -20.74 16.94
CA ASP A 143 12.43 -21.86 17.70
C ASP A 143 11.50 -22.29 18.87
N ASN A 144 10.70 -21.35 19.34
CA ASN A 144 9.75 -21.55 20.44
C ASN A 144 8.33 -21.90 19.98
N VAL A 145 8.04 -21.78 18.68
CA VAL A 145 6.74 -22.15 18.11
C VAL A 145 6.69 -23.66 17.93
N ARG A 146 6.17 -24.38 18.92
CA ARG A 146 5.84 -25.80 18.77
C ARG A 146 4.71 -25.92 17.76
N VAL A 147 5.05 -26.40 16.58
CA VAL A 147 4.04 -26.87 15.61
C VAL A 147 3.41 -28.11 16.25
N SER A 148 2.24 -27.94 16.86
CA SER A 148 1.43 -29.09 17.25
C SER A 148 0.98 -29.79 15.97
N ARG A 149 1.47 -31.00 15.79
CA ARG A 149 1.06 -31.91 14.70
C ARG A 149 -0.33 -32.45 14.96
#